data_aad750a218c6548a577938e127ed87be
#
_entry.id   aad750a218c6548a577938e127ed87be
#
_cell.length_a   1.000
_cell.length_b   1.000
_cell.length_c   1.000
_cell.angle_alpha   90.00
_cell.angle_beta   90.00
_cell.angle_gamma   90.00
#
_symmetry.space_group_name_H-M   'P 1'
#
loop_
_entity.id
_entity.type
_entity.pdbx_description
1 polymer ?
#
loop_
_entity_poly.entity_id
_entity_poly.type
_entity_poly.pdbx_seq_one_letter_code
_entity_poly.pdbx_strand_id
1 'polypeptide(L)'
;FIVLAEKDFNSKLRIRKQIAQSTLTLTSGTETTDLPSDFLQVRDFYILSGSQKYAMTYMTPPQMDQIRGTNTSGMPRVYTILGDTFRFSPIPDSNYSAVLNYYQQFNALSASNATNYILTNHPSIYLYGSLYHASNFLGGIDPQRVQQWQQLYTTALERLERNDREDQFSGSPLQIRGDVTVQAAFSENYLPITNNNG
;
A
#
# COMPACT_ATOMS: atom_id res chain seq x y z
N PHE A 1 25.60 -6.23 4.82
CA PHE A 1 24.83 -7.08 3.87
C PHE A 1 23.36 -7.17 4.26
N ILE A 2 23.04 -7.24 5.58
CA ILE A 2 21.65 -7.27 6.08
C ILE A 2 20.84 -6.09 5.53
N VAL A 3 21.36 -4.86 5.63
CA VAL A 3 20.69 -3.65 5.11
C VAL A 3 20.38 -3.75 3.61
N LEU A 4 21.26 -4.37 2.82
CA LEU A 4 21.00 -4.59 1.39
C LEU A 4 19.84 -5.57 1.18
N ALA A 5 19.81 -6.66 1.94
CA ALA A 5 18.69 -7.61 1.92
C ALA A 5 17.37 -6.94 2.34
N GLU A 6 17.40 -6.07 3.39
CA GLU A 6 16.23 -5.31 3.84
C GLU A 6 15.69 -4.37 2.77
N LYS A 7 16.55 -3.62 2.11
CA LYS A 7 16.13 -2.74 1.00
C LYS A 7 15.58 -3.55 -0.18
N ASP A 8 16.19 -4.68 -0.49
CA ASP A 8 15.76 -5.54 -1.60
C ASP A 8 14.37 -6.13 -1.34
N PHE A 9 14.14 -6.81 -0.19
CA PHE A 9 12.83 -7.38 0.06
C PHE A 9 11.74 -6.32 0.32
N ASN A 10 12.04 -5.15 0.92
CA ASN A 10 11.09 -4.06 1.06
C ASN A 10 10.68 -3.47 -0.31
N SER A 11 11.57 -3.48 -1.29
CA SER A 11 11.24 -3.03 -2.65
C SER A 11 10.30 -3.98 -3.38
N LYS A 12 10.40 -5.28 -3.11
CA LYS A 12 9.67 -6.36 -3.80
C LYS A 12 8.34 -6.69 -3.13
N LEU A 13 8.31 -6.81 -1.80
CA LEU A 13 7.14 -7.28 -1.07
C LEU A 13 6.04 -6.23 -0.94
N ARG A 14 4.79 -6.69 -1.14
CA ARG A 14 3.55 -5.95 -0.83
C ARG A 14 2.55 -6.90 -0.19
N ILE A 15 2.72 -7.15 1.11
CA ILE A 15 1.90 -8.08 1.89
C ILE A 15 1.05 -7.34 2.93
N ARG A 16 -0.02 -7.98 3.41
CA ARG A 16 -0.94 -7.39 4.38
C ARG A 16 -0.25 -6.91 5.66
N LYS A 17 0.82 -7.59 6.08
CA LYS A 17 1.61 -7.21 7.26
C LYS A 17 2.39 -5.91 7.11
N GLN A 18 2.49 -5.40 5.88
CA GLN A 18 3.05 -4.07 5.58
C GLN A 18 1.99 -2.97 5.58
N ILE A 19 0.70 -3.30 5.71
CA ILE A 19 -0.35 -2.29 5.66
C ILE A 19 -0.39 -1.54 6.99
N ALA A 20 -0.16 -0.24 6.90
CA ALA A 20 -0.28 0.71 7.99
C ALA A 20 -1.36 1.74 7.68
N GLN A 21 -1.87 2.38 8.71
CA GLN A 21 -2.80 3.48 8.61
C GLN A 21 -2.20 4.71 9.29
N SER A 22 -2.23 5.84 8.61
CA SER A 22 -1.85 7.14 9.16
C SER A 22 -2.96 8.15 8.93
N THR A 23 -3.19 9.01 9.89
CA THR A 23 -4.07 10.16 9.75
C THR A 23 -3.23 11.40 9.47
N LEU A 24 -3.48 12.01 8.32
CA LEU A 24 -2.80 13.23 7.89
C LEU A 24 -3.75 14.42 8.03
N THR A 25 -3.23 15.55 8.46
CA THR A 25 -3.97 16.81 8.46
C THR A 25 -3.64 17.58 7.18
N LEU A 26 -4.63 17.79 6.33
CA LEU A 26 -4.52 18.65 5.16
C LEU A 26 -4.83 20.08 5.62
N THR A 27 -3.79 20.92 5.70
CA THR A 27 -3.91 22.28 6.24
C THR A 27 -4.52 23.23 5.20
N SER A 28 -5.44 24.07 5.63
CA SER A 28 -6.05 25.12 4.79
C SER A 28 -4.99 25.99 4.11
N GLY A 29 -5.16 26.23 2.83
CA GLY A 29 -4.23 27.02 2.01
C GLY A 29 -2.94 26.32 1.64
N THR A 30 -2.69 25.10 2.12
CA THR A 30 -1.46 24.32 1.84
C THR A 30 -1.78 23.18 0.89
N GLU A 31 -1.10 23.14 -0.26
CA GLU A 31 -1.34 22.12 -1.28
C GLU A 31 -0.58 20.82 -1.08
N THR A 32 0.37 20.78 -0.14
CA THR A 32 1.27 19.63 0.07
C THR A 32 1.24 19.14 1.52
N THR A 33 1.53 17.85 1.70
CA THR A 33 1.74 17.21 3.00
C THR A 33 2.81 16.13 2.83
N ASP A 34 3.69 16.00 3.82
CA ASP A 34 4.78 15.03 3.79
C ASP A 34 4.27 13.59 3.82
N LEU A 35 5.00 12.71 3.12
CA LEU A 35 4.80 11.26 3.20
C LEU A 35 5.28 10.73 4.55
N PRO A 36 4.66 9.66 5.10
CA PRO A 36 5.26 8.93 6.21
C PRO A 36 6.68 8.46 5.87
N SER A 37 7.61 8.50 6.83
CA SER A 37 9.02 8.16 6.60
C SER A 37 9.26 6.70 6.18
N ASP A 38 8.31 5.82 6.48
CA ASP A 38 8.31 4.39 6.13
C ASP A 38 7.43 4.05 4.92
N PHE A 39 6.95 5.08 4.21
CA PHE A 39 6.05 4.93 3.07
C PHE A 39 6.70 4.18 1.90
N LEU A 40 5.95 3.25 1.32
CA LEU A 40 6.30 2.56 0.07
C LEU A 40 5.28 2.83 -1.04
N GLN A 41 4.00 2.66 -0.74
CA GLN A 41 2.94 2.75 -1.75
C GLN A 41 1.59 3.02 -1.11
N VAL A 42 0.79 3.89 -1.72
CA VAL A 42 -0.61 4.10 -1.32
C VAL A 42 -1.42 2.84 -1.62
N ARG A 43 -2.26 2.46 -0.68
CA ARG A 43 -3.32 1.48 -0.89
C ARG A 43 -4.67 2.17 -1.05
N ASP A 44 -5.08 2.94 -0.05
CA ASP A 44 -6.32 3.72 -0.04
C ASP A 44 -6.06 5.09 0.56
N PHE A 45 -6.65 6.12 -0.01
CA PHE A 45 -6.55 7.48 0.53
C PHE A 45 -7.91 8.17 0.47
N TYR A 46 -8.40 8.65 1.60
CA TYR A 46 -9.71 9.29 1.69
C TYR A 46 -9.75 10.38 2.75
N ILE A 47 -10.62 11.37 2.54
CA ILE A 47 -10.90 12.42 3.52
C ILE A 47 -12.11 11.99 4.37
N LEU A 48 -12.04 12.28 5.68
CA LEU A 48 -13.15 12.16 6.60
C LEU A 48 -13.83 13.53 6.75
N SER A 49 -15.13 13.60 6.45
CA SER A 49 -15.95 14.76 6.73
C SER A 49 -17.21 14.30 7.49
N GLY A 50 -17.21 14.54 8.78
CA GLY A 50 -18.18 13.92 9.69
C GLY A 50 -18.08 12.39 9.64
N SER A 51 -19.18 11.71 9.36
CA SER A 51 -19.24 10.25 9.21
C SER A 51 -19.00 9.75 7.79
N GLN A 52 -18.80 10.65 6.82
CA GLN A 52 -18.64 10.30 5.41
C GLN A 52 -17.17 10.19 5.01
N LYS A 53 -16.89 9.21 4.15
CA LYS A 53 -15.57 8.98 3.54
C LYS A 53 -15.60 9.42 2.08
N TYR A 54 -14.69 10.32 1.72
CA TYR A 54 -14.51 10.80 0.36
C TYR A 54 -13.19 10.28 -0.18
N ALA A 55 -13.25 9.27 -1.05
CA ALA A 55 -12.07 8.72 -1.67
C ALA A 55 -11.38 9.78 -2.54
N MET A 56 -10.05 9.83 -2.44
CA MET A 56 -9.21 10.66 -3.31
C MET A 56 -8.65 9.82 -4.46
N THR A 57 -8.62 10.40 -5.65
CA THR A 57 -8.13 9.74 -6.86
C THR A 57 -6.68 10.14 -7.12
N TYR A 58 -5.83 9.18 -7.42
CA TYR A 58 -4.47 9.45 -7.87
C TYR A 58 -4.47 10.01 -9.29
N MET A 59 -3.68 11.05 -9.51
CA MET A 59 -3.35 11.57 -10.84
C MET A 59 -1.84 11.65 -11.00
N THR A 60 -1.36 11.43 -12.23
CA THR A 60 0.06 11.64 -12.54
C THR A 60 0.40 13.14 -12.45
N PRO A 61 1.66 13.52 -12.14
CA PRO A 61 2.03 14.93 -12.07
C PRO A 61 1.64 15.76 -13.30
N PRO A 62 1.84 15.30 -14.56
CA PRO A 62 1.39 16.05 -15.74
C PRO A 62 -0.13 16.24 -15.81
N GLN A 63 -0.93 15.24 -15.40
CA GLN A 63 -2.39 15.36 -15.35
C GLN A 63 -2.82 16.36 -14.28
N MET A 64 -2.17 16.33 -13.11
CA MET A 64 -2.42 17.29 -12.05
C MET A 64 -2.14 18.73 -12.50
N ASP A 65 -1.05 18.96 -13.22
CA ASP A 65 -0.68 20.29 -13.72
C ASP A 65 -1.68 20.82 -14.75
N GLN A 66 -2.29 19.97 -15.57
CA GLN A 66 -3.33 20.37 -16.52
C GLN A 66 -4.60 20.88 -15.83
N ILE A 67 -5.03 20.28 -14.72
CA ILE A 67 -6.23 20.71 -13.99
C ILE A 67 -5.98 21.92 -13.08
N ARG A 68 -4.71 22.24 -12.78
CA ARG A 68 -4.33 23.39 -11.93
C ARG A 68 -4.57 24.77 -12.56
N GLY A 69 -4.80 24.85 -13.85
CA GLY A 69 -5.13 26.11 -14.54
C GLY A 69 -6.38 26.84 -13.96
N THR A 70 -7.17 26.13 -13.16
CA THR A 70 -8.29 26.67 -12.39
C THR A 70 -7.98 26.46 -10.89
N ASN A 71 -7.16 27.34 -10.32
CA ASN A 71 -6.76 27.30 -8.90
C ASN A 71 -7.98 27.56 -7.99
N THR A 72 -8.86 26.60 -7.87
CA THR A 72 -10.01 26.66 -6.97
C THR A 72 -9.61 26.07 -5.61
N SER A 73 -9.95 26.79 -4.56
CA SER A 73 -9.89 26.32 -3.18
C SER A 73 -11.12 25.46 -2.89
N GLY A 74 -10.96 24.36 -2.16
CA GLY A 74 -12.07 23.47 -1.82
C GLY A 74 -11.60 22.17 -1.18
N MET A 75 -12.55 21.25 -0.93
CA MET A 75 -12.19 19.93 -0.45
C MET A 75 -11.39 19.17 -1.50
N PRO A 76 -10.16 18.70 -1.18
CA PRO A 76 -9.33 17.92 -2.11
C PRO A 76 -10.04 16.65 -2.59
N ARG A 77 -9.92 16.36 -3.88
CA ARG A 77 -10.49 15.16 -4.52
C ARG A 77 -9.46 14.31 -5.23
N VAL A 78 -8.37 14.94 -5.62
CA VAL A 78 -7.28 14.27 -6.32
C VAL A 78 -5.95 14.54 -5.62
N TYR A 79 -5.02 13.61 -5.78
CA TYR A 79 -3.67 13.75 -5.26
C TYR A 79 -2.65 13.22 -6.25
N THR A 80 -1.43 13.70 -6.14
CA THR A 80 -0.24 13.14 -6.78
C THR A 80 0.89 13.05 -5.76
N ILE A 81 1.95 12.35 -6.13
CA ILE A 81 3.17 12.23 -5.32
C ILE A 81 4.31 12.90 -6.08
N LEU A 82 4.99 13.82 -5.42
CA LEU A 82 6.17 14.51 -5.93
C LEU A 82 7.28 14.44 -4.87
N GLY A 83 8.33 13.67 -5.18
CA GLY A 83 9.39 13.41 -4.19
C GLY A 83 8.81 12.75 -2.95
N ASP A 84 9.02 13.39 -1.80
CA ASP A 84 8.58 12.89 -0.49
C ASP A 84 7.30 13.57 0.01
N THR A 85 6.51 14.17 -0.89
CA THR A 85 5.26 14.88 -0.53
C THR A 85 4.07 14.42 -1.36
N PHE A 86 2.91 14.38 -0.71
CA PHE A 86 1.63 14.42 -1.40
C PHE A 86 1.32 15.84 -1.84
N ARG A 87 0.71 16.00 -3.00
CA ARG A 87 0.18 17.24 -3.52
C ARG A 87 -1.28 17.06 -3.87
N PHE A 88 -2.13 18.03 -3.50
CA PHE A 88 -3.59 17.94 -3.60
C PHE A 88 -4.17 18.95 -4.57
N SER A 89 -5.32 18.60 -5.14
CA SER A 89 -6.17 19.53 -5.89
C SER A 89 -7.66 19.21 -5.65
N PRO A 90 -8.53 20.22 -5.44
CA PRO A 90 -8.25 21.63 -5.15
C PRO A 90 -7.35 21.84 -3.92
N ILE A 91 -6.82 23.05 -3.75
CA ILE A 91 -6.11 23.42 -2.52
C ILE A 91 -7.12 23.41 -1.36
N PRO A 92 -6.80 22.80 -0.20
CA PRO A 92 -7.71 22.76 0.93
C PRO A 92 -8.21 24.16 1.33
N ASP A 93 -9.52 24.39 1.40
CA ASP A 93 -10.14 25.62 1.89
C ASP A 93 -10.29 25.65 3.40
N SER A 94 -10.20 24.48 4.04
CA SER A 94 -10.21 24.31 5.49
C SER A 94 -9.29 23.14 5.89
N ASN A 95 -9.13 22.92 7.19
CA ASN A 95 -8.37 21.76 7.69
C ASN A 95 -9.22 20.50 7.53
N TYR A 96 -8.68 19.51 6.79
CA TYR A 96 -9.31 18.22 6.61
C TYR A 96 -8.51 17.12 7.27
N SER A 97 -9.21 16.16 7.87
CA SER A 97 -8.62 14.91 8.33
C SER A 97 -8.65 13.91 7.18
N ALA A 98 -7.48 13.46 6.74
CA ALA A 98 -7.35 12.47 5.68
C ALA A 98 -6.74 11.20 6.25
N VAL A 99 -7.27 10.05 5.86
CA VAL A 99 -6.77 8.74 6.28
C VAL A 99 -6.07 8.09 5.09
N LEU A 100 -4.80 7.79 5.31
CA LEU A 100 -3.93 7.09 4.38
C LEU A 100 -3.74 5.66 4.85
N ASN A 101 -4.18 4.67 4.06
CA ASN A 101 -3.76 3.28 4.20
C ASN A 101 -2.67 3.02 3.17
N TYR A 102 -1.51 2.56 3.61
CA TYR A 102 -0.34 2.42 2.76
C TYR A 102 0.49 1.20 3.13
N TYR A 103 1.33 0.77 2.21
CA TYR A 103 2.35 -0.21 2.49
C TYR A 103 3.56 0.51 3.10
N GLN A 104 3.96 0.07 4.29
CA GLN A 104 5.15 0.58 5.00
C GLN A 104 6.34 -0.36 4.80
N GLN A 105 7.54 0.18 4.95
CA GLN A 105 8.75 -0.63 5.07
C GLN A 105 8.71 -1.42 6.39
N PHE A 106 9.19 -2.65 6.38
CA PHE A 106 9.49 -3.33 7.65
C PHE A 106 10.62 -2.59 8.37
N ASN A 107 10.49 -2.46 9.68
CA ASN A 107 11.51 -1.84 10.49
C ASN A 107 12.86 -2.55 10.28
N ALA A 108 13.90 -1.75 9.98
CA ALA A 108 15.25 -2.26 9.81
C ALA A 108 15.79 -2.81 11.13
N LEU A 109 16.61 -3.85 11.06
CA LEU A 109 17.31 -4.39 12.22
C LEU A 109 18.39 -3.39 12.68
N SER A 110 18.44 -3.16 13.96
CA SER A 110 19.42 -2.28 14.61
C SER A 110 19.67 -2.74 16.05
N ALA A 111 20.59 -2.10 16.72
CA ALA A 111 20.83 -2.37 18.14
C ALA A 111 19.61 -2.13 19.04
N SER A 112 18.74 -1.18 18.66
CA SER A 112 17.49 -0.88 19.35
C SER A 112 16.28 -1.66 18.82
N ASN A 113 16.39 -2.29 17.66
CA ASN A 113 15.34 -3.09 17.01
C ASN A 113 15.93 -4.43 16.56
N ALA A 114 16.04 -5.38 17.48
CA ALA A 114 16.72 -6.66 17.25
C ALA A 114 15.88 -7.65 16.41
N THR A 115 14.60 -7.39 16.18
CA THR A 115 13.71 -8.30 15.46
C THR A 115 12.64 -7.55 14.69
N ASN A 116 12.12 -8.16 13.62
CA ASN A 116 10.94 -7.71 12.89
C ASN A 116 10.14 -8.91 12.38
N TYR A 117 9.00 -8.65 11.74
CA TYR A 117 8.10 -9.70 11.24
C TYR A 117 8.81 -10.71 10.32
N ILE A 118 9.67 -10.24 9.41
CA ILE A 118 10.38 -11.12 8.46
C ILE A 118 11.37 -12.00 9.19
N LEU A 119 12.17 -11.46 10.10
CA LEU A 119 13.16 -12.27 10.84
C LEU A 119 12.48 -13.31 11.72
N THR A 120 11.35 -12.96 12.35
CA THR A 120 10.63 -13.85 13.27
C THR A 120 9.93 -15.00 12.54
N ASN A 121 9.26 -14.71 11.41
CA ASN A 121 8.40 -15.68 10.75
C ASN A 121 9.03 -16.30 9.49
N HIS A 122 9.99 -15.62 8.86
CA HIS A 122 10.61 -16.00 7.59
C HIS A 122 12.13 -15.78 7.59
N PRO A 123 12.89 -16.36 8.57
CA PRO A 123 14.33 -16.11 8.74
C PRO A 123 15.15 -16.48 7.51
N SER A 124 14.67 -17.41 6.68
CA SER A 124 15.32 -17.80 5.42
C SER A 124 15.50 -16.63 4.45
N ILE A 125 14.58 -15.65 4.45
CA ILE A 125 14.68 -14.44 3.61
C ILE A 125 15.91 -13.63 4.02
N TYR A 126 16.12 -13.42 5.32
CA TYR A 126 17.31 -12.74 5.83
C TYR A 126 18.59 -13.52 5.53
N LEU A 127 18.58 -14.83 5.80
CA LEU A 127 19.76 -15.69 5.60
C LEU A 127 20.20 -15.68 4.14
N TYR A 128 19.33 -16.10 3.23
CA TYR A 128 19.70 -16.22 1.82
C TYR A 128 19.84 -14.87 1.11
N GLY A 129 19.06 -13.87 1.48
CA GLY A 129 19.21 -12.50 0.98
C GLY A 129 20.57 -11.91 1.38
N SER A 130 20.96 -12.05 2.65
CA SER A 130 22.27 -11.56 3.11
C SER A 130 23.44 -12.30 2.46
N LEU A 131 23.37 -13.65 2.31
CA LEU A 131 24.39 -14.44 1.63
C LEU A 131 24.51 -14.09 0.15
N TYR A 132 23.39 -13.92 -0.53
CA TYR A 132 23.36 -13.48 -1.92
C TYR A 132 24.02 -12.11 -2.11
N HIS A 133 23.64 -11.12 -1.30
CA HIS A 133 24.28 -9.79 -1.39
C HIS A 133 25.76 -9.80 -0.94
N ALA A 134 26.13 -10.66 0.00
CA ALA A 134 27.52 -10.82 0.44
C ALA A 134 28.41 -11.44 -0.63
N SER A 135 27.87 -12.31 -1.48
CA SER A 135 28.64 -13.04 -2.50
C SER A 135 29.41 -12.13 -3.46
N ASN A 136 28.90 -10.94 -3.74
CA ASN A 136 29.55 -9.94 -4.60
C ASN A 136 30.83 -9.35 -3.97
N PHE A 137 31.00 -9.48 -2.66
CA PHE A 137 32.15 -8.94 -1.91
C PHE A 137 33.10 -10.02 -1.41
N LEU A 138 32.61 -11.24 -1.31
CA LEU A 138 33.41 -12.39 -0.87
C LEU A 138 34.04 -13.05 -2.10
N GLY A 139 35.37 -12.91 -2.26
CA GLY A 139 36.11 -13.59 -3.34
C GLY A 139 36.12 -15.11 -3.16
N GLY A 140 36.20 -15.85 -4.28
CA GLY A 140 36.41 -17.31 -4.26
C GLY A 140 35.17 -18.16 -3.97
N ILE A 141 33.97 -17.60 -4.04
CA ILE A 141 32.73 -18.37 -3.91
C ILE A 141 32.39 -19.02 -5.25
N ASP A 142 32.01 -20.29 -5.21
CA ASP A 142 31.53 -21.03 -6.37
C ASP A 142 30.27 -20.35 -6.95
N PRO A 143 30.26 -19.99 -8.25
CA PRO A 143 29.10 -19.39 -8.91
C PRO A 143 27.80 -20.23 -8.78
N GLN A 144 27.88 -21.55 -8.74
CA GLN A 144 26.73 -22.42 -8.55
C GLN A 144 26.09 -22.20 -7.18
N ARG A 145 26.90 -21.99 -6.14
CA ARG A 145 26.42 -21.68 -4.79
C ARG A 145 25.72 -20.32 -4.72
N VAL A 146 26.23 -19.32 -5.42
CA VAL A 146 25.59 -18.00 -5.51
C VAL A 146 24.22 -18.12 -6.16
N GLN A 147 24.11 -18.86 -7.27
CA GLN A 147 22.83 -19.13 -7.94
C GLN A 147 21.86 -19.87 -7.01
N GLN A 148 22.34 -20.85 -6.25
CA GLN A 148 21.52 -21.57 -5.29
C GLN A 148 20.97 -20.63 -4.20
N TRP A 149 21.78 -19.73 -3.64
CA TRP A 149 21.32 -18.74 -2.66
C TRP A 149 20.27 -17.78 -3.24
N GLN A 150 20.48 -17.34 -4.47
CA GLN A 150 19.51 -16.49 -5.18
C GLN A 150 18.17 -17.21 -5.37
N GLN A 151 18.20 -18.48 -5.81
CA GLN A 151 16.99 -19.29 -5.98
C GLN A 151 16.25 -19.49 -4.66
N LEU A 152 16.97 -19.85 -3.59
CA LEU A 152 16.38 -20.03 -2.25
C LEU A 152 15.78 -18.74 -1.71
N TYR A 153 16.42 -17.61 -1.94
CA TYR A 153 15.91 -16.29 -1.58
C TYR A 153 14.61 -15.97 -2.34
N THR A 154 14.62 -16.11 -3.66
CA THR A 154 13.44 -15.87 -4.50
C THR A 154 12.28 -16.78 -4.12
N THR A 155 12.54 -18.07 -3.94
CA THR A 155 11.51 -19.04 -3.50
C THR A 155 10.94 -18.69 -2.13
N ALA A 156 11.77 -18.18 -1.21
CA ALA A 156 11.30 -17.76 0.11
C ALA A 156 10.38 -16.55 0.04
N LEU A 157 10.69 -15.56 -0.82
CA LEU A 157 9.82 -14.40 -1.08
C LEU A 157 8.48 -14.81 -1.72
N GLU A 158 8.52 -15.64 -2.77
CA GLU A 158 7.32 -16.15 -3.45
C GLU A 158 6.41 -16.96 -2.51
N ARG A 159 7.00 -17.77 -1.61
CA ARG A 159 6.24 -18.50 -0.59
C ARG A 159 5.54 -17.55 0.36
N LEU A 160 6.22 -16.49 0.81
CA LEU A 160 5.62 -15.49 1.68
C LEU A 160 4.43 -14.80 1.01
N GLU A 161 4.58 -14.35 -0.23
CA GLU A 161 3.50 -13.71 -0.99
C GLU A 161 2.33 -14.66 -1.27
N ARG A 162 2.62 -15.93 -1.56
CA ARG A 162 1.57 -16.93 -1.76
C ARG A 162 0.78 -17.17 -0.48
N ASN A 163 1.46 -17.37 0.65
CA ASN A 163 0.82 -17.57 1.94
C ASN A 163 -0.04 -16.35 2.31
N ASP A 164 0.45 -15.11 2.07
CA ASP A 164 -0.32 -13.90 2.34
C ASP A 164 -1.60 -13.83 1.48
N ARG A 165 -1.54 -14.25 0.22
CA ARG A 165 -2.72 -14.35 -0.65
C ARG A 165 -3.71 -15.43 -0.19
N GLU A 166 -3.22 -16.62 0.19
CA GLU A 166 -4.05 -17.70 0.71
C GLU A 166 -4.76 -17.27 2.00
N ASP A 167 -4.05 -16.64 2.91
CA ASP A 167 -4.58 -16.12 4.17
C ASP A 167 -5.62 -15.00 3.96
N GLN A 168 -5.53 -14.25 2.87
CA GLN A 168 -6.50 -13.21 2.56
C GLN A 168 -7.91 -13.78 2.38
N PHE A 169 -8.01 -15.01 1.91
CA PHE A 169 -9.28 -15.69 1.62
C PHE A 169 -9.64 -16.77 2.64
N SER A 170 -8.78 -17.06 3.62
CA SER A 170 -8.96 -18.18 4.58
C SER A 170 -10.17 -18.06 5.50
N GLY A 171 -10.80 -16.90 5.60
CA GLY A 171 -12.00 -16.69 6.42
C GLY A 171 -13.30 -16.54 5.64
N SER A 172 -13.25 -16.61 4.31
CA SER A 172 -14.43 -16.44 3.46
C SER A 172 -14.78 -17.79 2.82
N PRO A 173 -16.02 -18.29 2.97
CA PRO A 173 -16.46 -19.38 2.09
C PRO A 173 -16.27 -18.89 0.66
N LEU A 174 -15.73 -19.75 -0.22
CA LEU A 174 -15.59 -19.50 -1.66
C LEU A 174 -16.96 -19.21 -2.28
N GLN A 175 -17.51 -18.04 -2.03
CA GLN A 175 -18.60 -17.50 -2.80
C GLN A 175 -17.99 -16.76 -3.97
N ILE A 176 -18.04 -17.40 -5.14
CA ILE A 176 -17.93 -16.71 -6.41
C ILE A 176 -19.19 -15.83 -6.53
N ARG A 177 -19.15 -14.65 -5.89
CA ARG A 177 -20.13 -13.61 -6.19
C ARG A 177 -19.67 -12.98 -7.51
N GLY A 178 -20.29 -13.40 -8.61
CA GLY A 178 -20.22 -12.61 -9.84
C GLY A 178 -20.78 -11.21 -9.55
N ASP A 179 -20.19 -10.17 -10.12
CA ASP A 179 -20.63 -8.76 -9.99
C ASP A 179 -22.14 -8.55 -10.27
N VAL A 180 -22.76 -9.47 -10.99
CA VAL A 180 -24.18 -9.46 -11.33
C VAL A 180 -25.09 -9.61 -10.11
N THR A 181 -24.66 -10.31 -9.03
CA THR A 181 -25.47 -10.52 -7.82
C THR A 181 -25.50 -9.31 -6.88
N VAL A 182 -24.51 -8.45 -6.94
CA VAL A 182 -24.48 -7.24 -6.10
C VAL A 182 -25.45 -6.18 -6.63
N GLN A 183 -25.56 -6.02 -7.95
CA GLN A 183 -26.54 -5.11 -8.54
C GLN A 183 -27.99 -5.59 -8.36
N ALA A 184 -28.25 -6.90 -8.42
CA ALA A 184 -29.57 -7.44 -8.19
C ALA A 184 -30.04 -7.26 -6.73
N ALA A 185 -29.15 -7.38 -5.75
CA ALA A 185 -29.48 -7.17 -4.34
C ALA A 185 -29.82 -5.71 -3.99
N PHE A 186 -29.35 -4.76 -4.78
CA PHE A 186 -29.67 -3.34 -4.62
C PHE A 186 -30.90 -2.89 -5.41
N SER A 187 -31.31 -3.63 -6.43
CA SER A 187 -32.47 -3.28 -7.27
C SER A 187 -33.81 -3.78 -6.72
N GLU A 188 -33.82 -4.82 -5.87
CA GLU A 188 -35.07 -5.36 -5.32
C GLU A 188 -35.66 -4.54 -4.16
N ASN A 189 -34.95 -3.57 -3.60
CA ASN A 189 -35.42 -2.79 -2.45
C ASN A 189 -36.05 -1.43 -2.81
N TYR A 190 -36.31 -1.13 -4.10
CA TYR A 190 -36.81 0.20 -4.51
C TYR A 190 -37.92 0.12 -5.59
N LEU A 191 -38.91 -0.74 -5.45
CA LEU A 191 -40.16 -0.57 -6.18
C LEU A 191 -41.33 -0.89 -5.25
N PRO A 192 -42.13 0.10 -4.79
CA PRO A 192 -43.44 -0.17 -4.26
C PRO A 192 -44.33 -0.59 -5.43
N ILE A 193 -44.78 -1.85 -5.39
CA ILE A 193 -45.80 -2.32 -6.31
C ILE A 193 -47.13 -1.69 -5.85
N THR A 194 -47.53 -0.65 -6.53
CA THR A 194 -48.91 -0.18 -6.45
C THR A 194 -49.75 -1.06 -7.36
N ASN A 195 -50.32 -2.11 -6.81
CA ASN A 195 -51.46 -2.79 -7.44
C ASN A 195 -52.69 -1.90 -7.30
N ASN A 196 -53.06 -1.21 -8.38
CA ASN A 196 -54.35 -0.60 -8.56
C ASN A 196 -55.18 -1.61 -9.37
N ASN A 197 -55.98 -2.43 -8.72
CA ASN A 197 -57.15 -3.08 -9.30
C ASN A 197 -58.38 -2.35 -8.75
N GLY A 198 -59.00 -1.52 -9.60
CA GLY A 198 -60.32 -1.04 -9.52
C GLY A 198 -61.01 -1.21 -10.85
#